data_a12cce375241966b0558f27169dce80f
#
_entry.id   a12cce375241966b0558f27169dce80f
#
_cell.length_a   1.000
_cell.length_b   1.000
_cell.length_c   1.000
_cell.angle_alpha   90.00
_cell.angle_beta   90.00
_cell.angle_gamma   90.00
#
_symmetry.space_group_name_H-M   'P 1'
#
loop_
_entity.id
_entity.type
_entity.pdbx_description
1 polymer ?
#
loop_
_entity_poly.entity_id
_entity_poly.type
_entity_poly.pdbx_seq_one_letter_code
_entity_poly.pdbx_strand_id
1 'polypeptide(L)'
;VQAAAPGASSSRLEVAHLAKSYGSRKVVKDVSLVVQKGEVVGLLGPNGAGKTTSFYMIVGLVRSDGGDIRIDGQSVAHMPIHRRSRLGLSYLPQEASIFRKLSVEENVRAVLELQRDENNAPLSRAAIEEQLTSLLQELRVDHLRASPALALSGGERRRVEIARALATQPRFILLDEPFAGIDPIAVIEIQRIIGFLKARGIGVLITDHNVRETLGICDHAFIISDGRVLAQGTPSEIVDNAEVRRVYLGEHFRM
;
A
#
# COMPACT_ATOMS: atom_id res chain seq x y z
N VAL A 1 -13.43 -11.03 -40.14
CA VAL A 1 -13.52 -10.07 -39.06
C VAL A 1 -13.53 -10.89 -37.78
N GLN A 2 -12.37 -11.05 -37.20
CA GLN A 2 -12.17 -11.79 -35.96
C GLN A 2 -12.48 -10.87 -34.78
N ALA A 3 -13.51 -11.19 -34.01
CA ALA A 3 -13.85 -10.48 -32.79
C ALA A 3 -12.69 -10.64 -31.79
N ALA A 4 -12.12 -9.52 -31.36
CA ALA A 4 -11.14 -9.48 -30.28
C ALA A 4 -11.76 -10.04 -29.00
N ALA A 5 -11.08 -10.97 -28.36
CA ALA A 5 -11.44 -11.50 -27.05
C ALA A 5 -11.54 -10.34 -26.03
N PRO A 6 -12.49 -10.37 -25.08
CA PRO A 6 -12.57 -9.33 -24.05
C PRO A 6 -11.27 -9.34 -23.25
N GLY A 7 -10.54 -8.21 -23.30
CA GLY A 7 -9.28 -8.03 -22.61
C GLY A 7 -9.43 -8.38 -21.14
N ALA A 8 -8.47 -9.14 -20.59
CA ALA A 8 -8.37 -9.45 -19.19
C ALA A 8 -8.43 -8.10 -18.42
N SER A 9 -9.51 -7.87 -17.72
CA SER A 9 -9.73 -6.68 -16.90
C SER A 9 -8.59 -6.64 -15.88
N SER A 10 -7.67 -5.67 -16.02
CA SER A 10 -6.58 -5.52 -15.05
C SER A 10 -7.20 -5.22 -13.68
N SER A 11 -6.75 -5.97 -12.66
CA SER A 11 -7.24 -5.79 -11.28
C SER A 11 -7.08 -4.34 -10.84
N ARG A 12 -8.11 -3.75 -10.22
CA ARG A 12 -8.11 -2.35 -9.79
C ARG A 12 -8.77 -2.13 -8.43
N LEU A 13 -8.18 -1.23 -7.66
CA LEU A 13 -8.77 -0.68 -6.44
C LEU A 13 -9.37 0.68 -6.80
N GLU A 14 -10.67 0.82 -6.59
CA GLU A 14 -11.42 2.05 -6.89
C GLU A 14 -11.97 2.65 -5.60
N VAL A 15 -11.83 3.95 -5.50
CA VAL A 15 -12.35 4.76 -4.40
C VAL A 15 -13.21 5.85 -5.01
N ALA A 16 -14.47 5.93 -4.62
CA ALA A 16 -15.43 6.84 -5.19
C ALA A 16 -16.11 7.67 -4.10
N HIS A 17 -15.93 8.99 -4.17
CA HIS A 17 -16.65 9.99 -3.37
C HIS A 17 -16.60 9.78 -1.87
N LEU A 18 -15.43 9.35 -1.32
CA LEU A 18 -15.28 9.14 0.12
C LEU A 18 -15.56 10.42 0.90
N ALA A 19 -16.30 10.26 1.98
CA ALA A 19 -16.61 11.32 2.92
C ALA A 19 -16.46 10.85 4.36
N LYS A 20 -15.96 11.75 5.24
CA LYS A 20 -15.81 11.50 6.67
C LYS A 20 -15.92 12.77 7.48
N SER A 21 -16.72 12.70 8.55
CA SER A 21 -16.87 13.76 9.55
C SER A 21 -16.52 13.23 10.95
N TYR A 22 -15.95 14.07 11.77
CA TYR A 22 -15.76 13.87 13.21
C TYR A 22 -16.47 15.00 13.95
N GLY A 23 -17.62 14.67 14.55
CA GLY A 23 -18.52 15.67 15.09
C GLY A 23 -19.01 16.63 13.98
N SER A 24 -18.88 17.91 14.16
CA SER A 24 -19.25 18.95 13.17
C SER A 24 -18.18 19.17 12.09
N ARG A 25 -16.96 18.64 12.25
CA ARG A 25 -15.84 18.84 11.32
C ARG A 25 -15.85 17.81 10.20
N LYS A 26 -16.10 18.23 8.97
CA LYS A 26 -15.98 17.40 7.77
C LYS A 26 -14.52 17.37 7.32
N VAL A 27 -13.81 16.25 7.60
CA VAL A 27 -12.37 16.07 7.34
C VAL A 27 -12.13 15.59 5.91
N VAL A 28 -12.94 14.65 5.43
CA VAL A 28 -12.93 14.21 4.03
C VAL A 28 -14.28 14.57 3.43
N LYS A 29 -14.25 15.34 2.35
CA LYS A 29 -15.48 15.90 1.75
C LYS A 29 -15.90 15.16 0.50
N ASP A 30 -14.92 14.84 -0.35
CA ASP A 30 -15.11 14.14 -1.61
C ASP A 30 -13.75 13.70 -2.15
N VAL A 31 -13.37 12.45 -1.89
CA VAL A 31 -12.09 11.89 -2.37
C VAL A 31 -12.38 10.68 -3.25
N SER A 32 -11.89 10.76 -4.49
CA SER A 32 -11.95 9.68 -5.47
C SER A 32 -10.55 9.42 -6.00
N LEU A 33 -10.17 8.14 -6.10
CA LEU A 33 -8.90 7.71 -6.69
C LEU A 33 -9.00 6.27 -7.22
N VAL A 34 -8.05 5.91 -8.06
CA VAL A 34 -7.92 4.55 -8.60
C VAL A 34 -6.46 4.12 -8.49
N VAL A 35 -6.24 2.85 -8.15
CA VAL A 35 -4.94 2.18 -8.23
C VAL A 35 -5.09 0.95 -9.10
N GLN A 36 -4.26 0.84 -10.13
CA GLN A 36 -4.26 -0.32 -11.01
C GLN A 36 -3.21 -1.34 -10.57
N LYS A 37 -3.40 -2.58 -10.99
CA LYS A 37 -2.40 -3.64 -10.80
C LYS A 37 -1.06 -3.22 -11.43
N GLY A 38 0.03 -3.34 -10.66
CA GLY A 38 1.37 -2.97 -11.12
C GLY A 38 1.62 -1.47 -11.25
N GLU A 39 0.79 -0.64 -10.62
CA GLU A 39 0.93 0.81 -10.56
C GLU A 39 1.33 1.26 -9.16
N VAL A 40 2.15 2.29 -9.06
CA VAL A 40 2.49 2.98 -7.81
C VAL A 40 1.79 4.33 -7.79
N VAL A 41 0.90 4.51 -6.85
CA VAL A 41 0.08 5.73 -6.70
C VAL A 41 0.42 6.44 -5.39
N GLY A 42 0.68 7.74 -5.46
CA GLY A 42 0.90 8.61 -4.31
C GLY A 42 -0.39 9.32 -3.87
N LEU A 43 -0.67 9.31 -2.57
CA LEU A 43 -1.74 10.09 -1.94
C LEU A 43 -1.10 11.17 -1.08
N LEU A 44 -0.96 12.38 -1.63
CA LEU A 44 -0.15 13.46 -1.08
C LEU A 44 -1.01 14.70 -0.76
N GLY A 45 -0.42 15.67 -0.10
CA GLY A 45 -1.08 16.94 0.24
C GLY A 45 -0.62 17.50 1.60
N PRO A 46 -1.01 18.73 1.96
CA PRO A 46 -0.60 19.36 3.21
C PRO A 46 -1.15 18.66 4.46
N ASN A 47 -0.61 19.04 5.62
CA ASN A 47 -1.10 18.53 6.90
C ASN A 47 -2.56 18.94 7.11
N GLY A 48 -3.36 18.00 7.63
CA GLY A 48 -4.79 18.22 7.87
C GLY A 48 -5.68 18.16 6.61
N ALA A 49 -5.13 17.86 5.43
CA ALA A 49 -5.88 17.77 4.19
C ALA A 49 -6.85 16.58 4.12
N GLY A 50 -6.75 15.60 5.02
CA GLY A 50 -7.59 14.40 5.03
C GLY A 50 -6.92 13.14 4.47
N LYS A 51 -5.60 13.19 4.13
CA LYS A 51 -4.85 12.04 3.59
C LYS A 51 -4.96 10.78 4.45
N THR A 52 -4.49 10.86 5.69
CA THR A 52 -4.46 9.72 6.63
C THR A 52 -5.87 9.17 6.86
N THR A 53 -6.88 10.04 6.98
CA THR A 53 -8.27 9.61 7.14
C THR A 53 -8.76 8.87 5.90
N SER A 54 -8.50 9.39 4.70
CA SER A 54 -8.85 8.73 3.43
C SER A 54 -8.14 7.39 3.30
N PHE A 55 -6.85 7.35 3.58
CA PHE A 55 -6.04 6.15 3.56
C PHE A 55 -6.59 5.08 4.54
N TYR A 56 -6.89 5.45 5.78
CA TYR A 56 -7.44 4.52 6.77
C TYR A 56 -8.87 4.06 6.45
N MET A 57 -9.65 4.85 5.74
CA MET A 57 -10.94 4.38 5.20
C MET A 57 -10.72 3.29 4.15
N ILE A 58 -9.71 3.45 3.27
CA ILE A 58 -9.37 2.44 2.24
C ILE A 58 -8.84 1.16 2.90
N VAL A 59 -7.99 1.26 3.90
CA VAL A 59 -7.50 0.12 4.71
C VAL A 59 -8.64 -0.61 5.43
N GLY A 60 -9.66 0.14 5.89
CA GLY A 60 -10.76 -0.39 6.71
C GLY A 60 -10.55 -0.24 8.21
N LEU A 61 -9.62 0.65 8.62
CA LEU A 61 -9.40 1.05 10.01
C LEU A 61 -10.39 2.13 10.45
N VAL A 62 -10.84 2.97 9.52
CA VAL A 62 -11.86 4.00 9.74
C VAL A 62 -13.04 3.72 8.82
N ARG A 63 -14.26 3.78 9.36
CA ARG A 63 -15.48 3.65 8.57
C ARG A 63 -15.75 4.97 7.85
N SER A 64 -16.03 4.91 6.54
CA SER A 64 -16.52 6.05 5.77
C SER A 64 -17.97 6.39 6.15
N ASP A 65 -18.32 7.67 6.06
CA ASP A 65 -19.70 8.14 6.23
C ASP A 65 -20.44 8.21 4.87
N GLY A 66 -19.68 8.18 3.75
CA GLY A 66 -20.22 8.16 2.40
C GLY A 66 -19.19 7.71 1.38
N GLY A 67 -19.63 7.46 0.17
CA GLY A 67 -18.81 6.94 -0.90
C GLY A 67 -18.68 5.42 -0.90
N ASP A 68 -17.88 4.90 -1.82
CA ASP A 68 -17.66 3.46 -1.96
C ASP A 68 -16.17 3.16 -2.19
N ILE A 69 -15.75 1.95 -1.82
CA ILE A 69 -14.42 1.41 -2.07
C ILE A 69 -14.63 0.03 -2.70
N ARG A 70 -14.02 -0.21 -3.86
CA ARG A 70 -14.18 -1.46 -4.60
C ARG A 70 -12.83 -2.09 -4.94
N ILE A 71 -12.78 -3.40 -4.84
CA ILE A 71 -11.69 -4.22 -5.36
C ILE A 71 -12.28 -5.07 -6.47
N ASP A 72 -11.83 -4.87 -7.70
CA ASP A 72 -12.33 -5.55 -8.91
C ASP A 72 -13.86 -5.48 -9.04
N GLY A 73 -14.44 -4.30 -8.78
CA GLY A 73 -15.89 -4.06 -8.82
C GLY A 73 -16.66 -4.49 -7.57
N GLN A 74 -16.08 -5.29 -6.69
CA GLN A 74 -16.72 -5.70 -5.44
C GLN A 74 -16.57 -4.61 -4.37
N SER A 75 -17.69 -4.11 -3.84
CA SER A 75 -17.66 -3.14 -2.73
C SER A 75 -17.11 -3.76 -1.44
N VAL A 76 -16.16 -3.05 -0.83
CA VAL A 76 -15.54 -3.40 0.45
C VAL A 76 -15.73 -2.31 1.51
N ALA A 77 -16.49 -1.25 1.24
CA ALA A 77 -16.63 -0.07 2.09
C ALA A 77 -17.04 -0.42 3.53
N HIS A 78 -17.88 -1.43 3.71
CA HIS A 78 -18.36 -1.88 5.03
C HIS A 78 -17.64 -3.14 5.55
N MET A 79 -16.64 -3.63 4.82
CA MET A 79 -15.88 -4.81 5.23
C MET A 79 -14.77 -4.44 6.20
N PRO A 80 -14.57 -5.20 7.29
CA PRO A 80 -13.44 -5.02 8.18
C PRO A 80 -12.12 -5.42 7.46
N ILE A 81 -10.99 -4.91 7.96
CA ILE A 81 -9.66 -5.07 7.36
C ILE A 81 -9.32 -6.54 7.02
N HIS A 82 -9.63 -7.50 7.88
CA HIS A 82 -9.33 -8.91 7.64
C HIS A 82 -10.11 -9.51 6.45
N ARG A 83 -11.31 -9.01 6.15
CA ARG A 83 -12.06 -9.42 4.95
C ARG A 83 -11.51 -8.75 3.69
N ARG A 84 -11.08 -7.48 3.77
CA ARG A 84 -10.40 -6.80 2.66
C ARG A 84 -9.08 -7.49 2.34
N SER A 85 -8.35 -7.96 3.35
CA SER A 85 -7.12 -8.72 3.17
C SER A 85 -7.34 -10.01 2.37
N ARG A 86 -8.42 -10.75 2.62
CA ARG A 86 -8.78 -11.94 1.83
C ARG A 86 -9.15 -11.62 0.38
N LEU A 87 -9.53 -10.39 0.10
CA LEU A 87 -9.77 -9.90 -1.26
C LEU A 87 -8.52 -9.29 -1.91
N GLY A 88 -7.36 -9.47 -1.28
CA GLY A 88 -6.08 -9.07 -1.81
C GLY A 88 -5.63 -7.65 -1.46
N LEU A 89 -6.18 -7.01 -0.42
CA LEU A 89 -5.72 -5.72 0.08
C LEU A 89 -4.84 -5.91 1.31
N SER A 90 -3.55 -5.63 1.21
CA SER A 90 -2.62 -5.68 2.33
C SER A 90 -2.24 -4.27 2.82
N TYR A 91 -1.91 -4.16 4.10
CA TYR A 91 -1.54 -2.90 4.74
C TYR A 91 -0.23 -3.05 5.50
N LEU A 92 0.67 -2.12 5.26
CA LEU A 92 1.95 -2.00 5.96
C LEU A 92 1.98 -0.65 6.69
N PRO A 93 1.83 -0.64 8.01
CA PRO A 93 1.85 0.56 8.82
C PRO A 93 3.24 1.22 8.85
N GLN A 94 3.27 2.49 9.27
CA GLN A 94 4.49 3.23 9.55
C GLN A 94 5.30 2.57 10.67
N GLU A 95 4.62 2.19 11.76
CA GLU A 95 5.27 1.49 12.87
C GLU A 95 5.54 0.02 12.55
N ALA A 96 6.63 -0.49 13.12
CA ALA A 96 7.02 -1.88 12.94
C ALA A 96 5.93 -2.84 13.41
N SER A 97 5.42 -3.64 12.49
CA SER A 97 4.34 -4.62 12.71
C SER A 97 4.83 -6.04 12.97
N ILE A 98 6.16 -6.26 13.01
CA ILE A 98 6.76 -7.58 13.19
C ILE A 98 6.44 -8.20 14.56
N PHE A 99 6.22 -9.49 14.60
CA PHE A 99 6.09 -10.23 15.86
C PHE A 99 7.46 -10.39 16.52
N ARG A 100 7.78 -9.49 17.43
CA ARG A 100 9.13 -9.28 17.97
C ARG A 100 9.74 -10.51 18.65
N LYS A 101 8.92 -11.40 19.24
CA LYS A 101 9.35 -12.60 19.96
C LYS A 101 9.53 -13.82 19.05
N LEU A 102 9.05 -13.75 17.82
CA LEU A 102 9.16 -14.82 16.84
C LEU A 102 10.44 -14.69 16.01
N SER A 103 10.91 -15.79 15.45
CA SER A 103 11.97 -15.79 14.43
C SER A 103 11.45 -15.21 13.11
N VAL A 104 12.34 -14.98 12.15
CA VAL A 104 11.99 -14.54 10.80
C VAL A 104 11.03 -15.53 10.14
N GLU A 105 11.35 -16.83 10.16
CA GLU A 105 10.50 -17.85 9.57
C GLU A 105 9.14 -17.95 10.26
N GLU A 106 9.10 -17.90 11.59
CA GLU A 106 7.84 -17.95 12.35
C GLU A 106 6.93 -16.76 12.05
N ASN A 107 7.51 -15.58 11.82
CA ASN A 107 6.77 -14.40 11.40
C ASN A 107 6.02 -14.60 10.08
N VAL A 108 6.65 -15.19 9.09
CA VAL A 108 6.06 -15.44 7.76
C VAL A 108 5.15 -16.66 7.81
N ARG A 109 5.59 -17.73 8.47
CA ARG A 109 4.83 -18.98 8.65
C ARG A 109 3.46 -18.74 9.29
N ALA A 110 3.41 -17.92 10.34
CA ALA A 110 2.16 -17.58 11.03
C ALA A 110 1.09 -17.00 10.10
N VAL A 111 1.50 -16.31 9.05
CA VAL A 111 0.57 -15.78 8.04
C VAL A 111 0.22 -16.84 7.00
N LEU A 112 1.19 -17.65 6.55
CA LEU A 112 0.96 -18.73 5.59
C LEU A 112 -0.01 -19.80 6.13
N GLU A 113 0.05 -20.13 7.40
CA GLU A 113 -0.85 -21.08 8.07
C GLU A 113 -2.32 -20.64 8.06
N LEU A 114 -2.57 -19.32 7.92
CA LEU A 114 -3.92 -18.78 7.80
C LEU A 114 -4.43 -18.76 6.35
N GLN A 115 -3.57 -19.03 5.37
CA GLN A 115 -3.96 -19.04 3.98
C GLN A 115 -4.71 -20.31 3.60
N ARG A 116 -5.45 -20.24 2.52
CA ARG A 116 -6.24 -21.33 1.96
C ARG A 116 -5.82 -21.56 0.51
N ASP A 117 -5.90 -22.81 0.07
CA ASP A 117 -5.72 -23.16 -1.33
C ASP A 117 -6.97 -22.83 -2.19
N GLU A 118 -6.92 -23.14 -3.46
CA GLU A 118 -8.02 -22.92 -4.41
C GLU A 118 -9.31 -23.68 -4.04
N ASN A 119 -9.20 -24.77 -3.27
CA ASN A 119 -10.30 -25.57 -2.76
C ASN A 119 -10.80 -25.10 -1.40
N ASN A 120 -10.32 -23.92 -0.91
CA ASN A 120 -10.60 -23.39 0.42
C ASN A 120 -10.13 -24.28 1.57
N ALA A 121 -9.18 -25.20 1.31
CA ALA A 121 -8.54 -26.03 2.34
C ALA A 121 -7.28 -25.32 2.91
N PRO A 122 -6.87 -25.62 4.15
CA PRO A 122 -5.60 -25.12 4.69
C PRO A 122 -4.43 -25.56 3.78
N LEU A 123 -3.44 -24.70 3.62
CA LEU A 123 -2.23 -25.06 2.91
C LEU A 123 -1.55 -26.28 3.56
N SER A 124 -1.04 -27.19 2.73
CA SER A 124 -0.23 -28.30 3.23
C SER A 124 1.07 -27.82 3.84
N ARG A 125 1.66 -28.58 4.74
CA ARG A 125 2.96 -28.26 5.34
C ARG A 125 4.06 -28.08 4.29
N ALA A 126 4.04 -28.87 3.23
CA ALA A 126 4.98 -28.77 2.11
C ALA A 126 4.79 -27.46 1.33
N ALA A 127 3.56 -27.06 1.04
CA ALA A 127 3.26 -25.80 0.36
C ALA A 127 3.64 -24.58 1.20
N ILE A 128 3.42 -24.62 2.52
CA ILE A 128 3.86 -23.57 3.44
C ILE A 128 5.38 -23.44 3.40
N GLU A 129 6.11 -24.55 3.46
CA GLU A 129 7.58 -24.55 3.47
C GLU A 129 8.17 -24.03 2.14
N GLU A 130 7.58 -24.41 1.03
CA GLU A 130 7.96 -23.93 -0.29
C GLU A 130 7.75 -22.42 -0.43
N GLN A 131 6.56 -21.92 -0.10
CA GLN A 131 6.24 -20.49 -0.15
C GLN A 131 7.08 -19.67 0.82
N LEU A 132 7.29 -20.17 2.04
CA LEU A 132 8.15 -19.54 3.04
C LEU A 132 9.58 -19.36 2.50
N THR A 133 10.16 -20.43 1.99
CA THR A 133 11.53 -20.41 1.45
C THR A 133 11.65 -19.44 0.28
N SER A 134 10.69 -19.48 -0.67
CA SER A 134 10.63 -18.57 -1.80
C SER A 134 10.58 -17.10 -1.35
N LEU A 135 9.68 -16.75 -0.44
CA LEU A 135 9.52 -15.38 0.05
C LEU A 135 10.78 -14.86 0.76
N LEU A 136 11.42 -15.70 1.59
CA LEU A 136 12.63 -15.29 2.29
C LEU A 136 13.81 -15.06 1.33
N GLN A 137 13.95 -15.91 0.30
CA GLN A 137 14.98 -15.77 -0.75
C GLN A 137 14.73 -14.53 -1.61
N GLU A 138 13.51 -14.31 -2.07
CA GLU A 138 13.14 -13.15 -2.88
C GLU A 138 13.45 -11.82 -2.15
N LEU A 139 13.22 -11.77 -0.84
CA LEU A 139 13.50 -10.58 -0.03
C LEU A 139 14.91 -10.60 0.57
N ARG A 140 15.74 -11.59 0.23
CA ARG A 140 17.14 -11.70 0.66
C ARG A 140 17.30 -11.70 2.20
N VAL A 141 16.42 -12.41 2.89
CA VAL A 141 16.44 -12.60 4.35
C VAL A 141 16.47 -14.08 4.77
N ASP A 142 16.70 -14.97 3.80
CA ASP A 142 16.79 -16.42 4.00
C ASP A 142 17.92 -16.81 4.98
N HIS A 143 19.05 -16.11 4.92
CA HIS A 143 20.19 -16.29 5.85
C HIS A 143 19.85 -15.90 7.31
N LEU A 144 18.76 -15.16 7.53
CA LEU A 144 18.28 -14.75 8.85
C LEU A 144 17.10 -15.61 9.34
N ARG A 145 16.78 -16.70 8.64
CA ARG A 145 15.59 -17.51 8.85
C ARG A 145 15.31 -17.85 10.32
N ALA A 146 16.35 -18.31 11.05
CA ALA A 146 16.25 -18.67 12.46
C ALA A 146 16.50 -17.49 13.43
N SER A 147 16.83 -16.31 12.92
CA SER A 147 17.15 -15.15 13.75
C SER A 147 15.88 -14.59 14.43
N PRO A 148 15.97 -14.21 15.72
CA PRO A 148 14.87 -13.52 16.39
C PRO A 148 14.59 -12.17 15.72
N ALA A 149 13.34 -11.82 15.56
CA ALA A 149 12.95 -10.55 14.92
C ALA A 149 13.46 -9.30 15.65
N LEU A 150 13.73 -9.40 16.95
CA LEU A 150 14.35 -8.34 17.75
C LEU A 150 15.80 -8.00 17.34
N ALA A 151 16.53 -8.97 16.77
CA ALA A 151 17.93 -8.80 16.37
C ALA A 151 18.08 -8.15 14.98
N LEU A 152 17.00 -7.95 14.25
CA LEU A 152 17.03 -7.44 12.88
C LEU A 152 17.32 -5.93 12.86
N SER A 153 18.14 -5.51 11.91
CA SER A 153 18.25 -4.11 11.50
C SER A 153 16.92 -3.56 10.96
N GLY A 154 16.79 -2.25 10.84
CA GLY A 154 15.58 -1.62 10.30
C GLY A 154 15.23 -2.11 8.89
N GLY A 155 16.20 -2.21 7.99
CA GLY A 155 16.00 -2.70 6.62
C GLY A 155 15.64 -4.19 6.55
N GLU A 156 16.30 -5.05 7.33
CA GLU A 156 15.98 -6.47 7.42
C GLU A 156 14.56 -6.67 7.97
N ARG A 157 14.21 -5.94 9.03
CA ARG A 157 12.86 -5.96 9.60
C ARG A 157 11.81 -5.59 8.57
N ARG A 158 12.03 -4.51 7.81
CA ARG A 158 11.08 -4.07 6.76
C ARG A 158 10.91 -5.13 5.68
N ARG A 159 11.99 -5.80 5.27
CA ARG A 159 11.91 -6.92 4.31
C ARG A 159 11.09 -8.10 4.84
N VAL A 160 11.23 -8.44 6.13
CA VAL A 160 10.41 -9.50 6.76
C VAL A 160 8.93 -9.09 6.86
N GLU A 161 8.62 -7.83 7.17
CA GLU A 161 7.24 -7.32 7.17
C GLU A 161 6.60 -7.42 5.78
N ILE A 162 7.38 -7.15 4.74
CA ILE A 162 6.93 -7.29 3.36
C ILE A 162 6.76 -8.75 2.97
N ALA A 163 7.67 -9.66 3.39
CA ALA A 163 7.49 -11.09 3.21
C ALA A 163 6.17 -11.58 3.81
N ARG A 164 5.82 -11.10 5.02
CA ARG A 164 4.53 -11.37 5.65
C ARG A 164 3.35 -10.83 4.85
N ALA A 165 3.45 -9.61 4.33
CA ALA A 165 2.42 -9.03 3.49
C ALA A 165 2.23 -9.85 2.20
N LEU A 166 3.33 -10.25 1.55
CA LEU A 166 3.31 -11.07 0.33
C LEU A 166 2.77 -12.49 0.57
N ALA A 167 2.92 -13.03 1.78
CA ALA A 167 2.35 -14.31 2.16
C ALA A 167 0.80 -14.35 2.04
N THR A 168 0.14 -13.19 2.06
CA THR A 168 -1.31 -13.09 1.80
C THR A 168 -1.67 -13.02 0.31
N GLN A 169 -0.67 -13.09 -0.59
CA GLN A 169 -0.84 -12.96 -2.05
C GLN A 169 -1.64 -11.71 -2.45
N PRO A 170 -1.22 -10.51 -2.02
CA PRO A 170 -1.99 -9.29 -2.22
C PRO A 170 -2.01 -8.88 -3.69
N ARG A 171 -3.14 -8.29 -4.11
CA ARG A 171 -3.25 -7.56 -5.39
C ARG A 171 -2.85 -6.11 -5.22
N PHE A 172 -3.09 -5.56 -4.02
CA PHE A 172 -2.79 -4.19 -3.64
C PHE A 172 -2.12 -4.15 -2.28
N ILE A 173 -1.10 -3.30 -2.13
CA ILE A 173 -0.44 -3.02 -0.85
C ILE A 173 -0.53 -1.52 -0.57
N LEU A 174 -0.99 -1.19 0.62
CA LEU A 174 -1.05 0.18 1.12
C LEU A 174 0.12 0.42 2.08
N LEU A 175 0.96 1.41 1.76
CA LEU A 175 2.14 1.80 2.54
C LEU A 175 1.88 3.14 3.24
N ASP A 176 1.90 3.11 4.56
CA ASP A 176 1.70 4.29 5.41
C ASP A 176 3.06 4.88 5.78
N GLU A 177 3.35 6.07 5.27
CA GLU A 177 4.57 6.85 5.52
C GLU A 177 5.87 6.02 5.44
N PRO A 178 6.14 5.31 4.33
CA PRO A 178 7.28 4.40 4.24
C PRO A 178 8.64 5.11 4.30
N PHE A 179 8.71 6.42 4.05
CA PHE A 179 9.93 7.23 4.09
C PHE A 179 10.07 8.07 5.36
N ALA A 180 9.13 7.98 6.30
CA ALA A 180 9.16 8.80 7.49
C ALA A 180 10.30 8.40 8.45
N GLY A 181 11.14 9.37 8.82
CA GLY A 181 12.16 9.19 9.85
C GLY A 181 13.30 8.22 9.51
N ILE A 182 13.51 7.93 8.22
CA ILE A 182 14.60 7.04 7.77
C ILE A 182 15.73 7.83 7.11
N ASP A 183 16.92 7.25 7.10
CA ASP A 183 18.10 7.82 6.46
C ASP A 183 18.07 7.64 4.93
N PRO A 184 18.89 8.40 4.15
CA PRO A 184 18.90 8.33 2.69
C PRO A 184 19.22 6.94 2.11
N ILE A 185 20.00 6.12 2.81
CA ILE A 185 20.34 4.76 2.37
C ILE A 185 19.09 3.87 2.47
N ALA A 186 18.38 3.98 3.59
CA ALA A 186 17.13 3.26 3.80
C ALA A 186 16.02 3.69 2.81
N VAL A 187 15.98 4.96 2.40
CA VAL A 187 15.09 5.45 1.31
C VAL A 187 15.30 4.63 0.03
N ILE A 188 16.56 4.46 -0.39
CA ILE A 188 16.89 3.68 -1.60
C ILE A 188 16.43 2.23 -1.48
N GLU A 189 16.58 1.62 -0.30
CA GLU A 189 16.10 0.25 -0.06
C GLU A 189 14.57 0.16 -0.19
N ILE A 190 13.83 1.09 0.42
CA ILE A 190 12.36 1.13 0.32
C ILE A 190 11.93 1.34 -1.13
N GLN A 191 12.58 2.24 -1.87
CA GLN A 191 12.28 2.45 -3.30
C GLN A 191 12.49 1.18 -4.12
N ARG A 192 13.58 0.42 -3.87
CA ARG A 192 13.83 -0.88 -4.51
C ARG A 192 12.72 -1.89 -4.20
N ILE A 193 12.28 -1.94 -2.96
CA ILE A 193 11.19 -2.82 -2.53
C ILE A 193 9.88 -2.45 -3.24
N ILE A 194 9.55 -1.17 -3.33
CA ILE A 194 8.35 -0.71 -4.04
C ILE A 194 8.44 -1.07 -5.53
N GLY A 195 9.60 -0.86 -6.15
CA GLY A 195 9.86 -1.32 -7.53
C GLY A 195 9.70 -2.83 -7.71
N PHE A 196 10.14 -3.63 -6.74
CA PHE A 196 9.94 -5.07 -6.72
C PHE A 196 8.45 -5.46 -6.63
N LEU A 197 7.67 -4.80 -5.75
CA LEU A 197 6.22 -5.03 -5.65
C LEU A 197 5.51 -4.70 -6.96
N LYS A 198 5.84 -3.57 -7.57
CA LYS A 198 5.33 -3.15 -8.88
C LYS A 198 5.65 -4.19 -9.97
N ALA A 199 6.90 -4.66 -10.04
CA ALA A 199 7.33 -5.66 -11.02
C ALA A 199 6.59 -7.01 -10.87
N ARG A 200 6.14 -7.35 -9.66
CA ARG A 200 5.24 -8.49 -9.40
C ARG A 200 3.80 -8.24 -9.83
N GLY A 201 3.50 -7.07 -10.35
CA GLY A 201 2.15 -6.70 -10.74
C GLY A 201 1.25 -6.33 -9.55
N ILE A 202 1.80 -5.96 -8.40
CA ILE A 202 1.04 -5.51 -7.24
C ILE A 202 0.82 -4.01 -7.36
N GLY A 203 -0.43 -3.55 -7.23
CA GLY A 203 -0.74 -2.12 -7.13
C GLY A 203 -0.34 -1.58 -5.76
N VAL A 204 0.33 -0.43 -5.71
CA VAL A 204 0.84 0.15 -4.47
C VAL A 204 0.22 1.53 -4.27
N LEU A 205 -0.40 1.76 -3.11
CA LEU A 205 -0.84 3.09 -2.69
C LEU A 205 0.05 3.56 -1.53
N ILE A 206 0.64 4.74 -1.68
CA ILE A 206 1.56 5.33 -0.71
C ILE A 206 0.99 6.64 -0.20
N THR A 207 1.01 6.86 1.11
CA THR A 207 0.89 8.20 1.70
C THR A 207 2.18 8.52 2.44
N ASP A 208 2.72 9.72 2.23
CA ASP A 208 3.97 10.15 2.89
C ASP A 208 4.04 11.69 2.96
N HIS A 209 4.90 12.18 3.84
CA HIS A 209 5.27 13.58 3.94
C HIS A 209 6.49 13.94 3.08
N ASN A 210 7.31 12.94 2.71
CA ASN A 210 8.47 13.08 1.85
C ASN A 210 8.05 13.09 0.37
N VAL A 211 7.62 14.26 -0.08
CA VAL A 211 7.01 14.45 -1.41
C VAL A 211 7.95 14.04 -2.53
N ARG A 212 9.23 14.44 -2.44
CA ARG A 212 10.23 14.18 -3.49
C ARG A 212 10.47 12.68 -3.68
N GLU A 213 10.71 11.96 -2.58
CA GLU A 213 10.94 10.53 -2.58
C GLU A 213 9.72 9.76 -3.09
N THR A 214 8.53 10.20 -2.71
CA THR A 214 7.27 9.58 -3.13
C THR A 214 6.98 9.85 -4.60
N LEU A 215 7.05 11.09 -5.06
CA LEU A 215 6.83 11.41 -6.49
C LEU A 215 7.89 10.74 -7.37
N GLY A 216 9.13 10.58 -6.88
CA GLY A 216 10.22 9.93 -7.61
C GLY A 216 9.98 8.46 -7.97
N ILE A 217 9.02 7.79 -7.31
CA ILE A 217 8.70 6.37 -7.55
C ILE A 217 7.27 6.13 -8.00
N CYS A 218 6.40 7.14 -7.95
CA CYS A 218 5.02 7.02 -8.37
C CYS A 218 4.87 7.07 -9.89
N ASP A 219 3.92 6.32 -10.42
CA ASP A 219 3.43 6.46 -11.78
C ASP A 219 2.38 7.57 -11.86
N HIS A 220 1.58 7.70 -10.79
CA HIS A 220 0.50 8.65 -10.68
C HIS A 220 0.40 9.18 -9.24
N ALA A 221 -0.08 10.39 -9.06
CA ALA A 221 -0.33 10.95 -7.73
C ALA A 221 -1.65 11.72 -7.65
N PHE A 222 -2.25 11.66 -6.48
CA PHE A 222 -3.44 12.44 -6.10
C PHE A 222 -3.05 13.40 -4.99
N ILE A 223 -3.28 14.68 -5.22
CA ILE A 223 -3.03 15.73 -4.21
C ILE A 223 -4.36 16.07 -3.54
N ILE A 224 -4.42 15.81 -2.23
CA ILE A 224 -5.58 16.17 -1.41
C ILE A 224 -5.34 17.53 -0.76
N SER A 225 -6.35 18.39 -0.82
CA SER A 225 -6.41 19.64 -0.07
C SER A 225 -7.84 19.87 0.41
N ASP A 226 -7.99 20.29 1.67
CA ASP A 226 -9.29 20.58 2.28
C ASP A 226 -10.35 19.45 2.08
N GLY A 227 -9.91 18.20 2.21
CA GLY A 227 -10.77 17.02 2.12
C GLY A 227 -11.26 16.66 0.70
N ARG A 228 -10.65 17.21 -0.35
CA ARG A 228 -10.94 16.95 -1.75
C ARG A 228 -9.68 16.67 -2.56
N VAL A 229 -9.82 16.00 -3.69
CA VAL A 229 -8.74 15.91 -4.67
C VAL A 229 -8.58 17.26 -5.35
N LEU A 230 -7.44 17.91 -5.12
CA LEU A 230 -7.06 19.19 -5.73
C LEU A 230 -6.52 19.00 -7.15
N ALA A 231 -5.67 17.99 -7.33
CA ALA A 231 -5.05 17.64 -8.60
C ALA A 231 -4.72 16.15 -8.63
N GLN A 232 -4.63 15.61 -9.84
CA GLN A 232 -4.16 14.25 -10.10
C GLN A 232 -3.37 14.23 -11.41
N GLY A 233 -2.41 13.34 -11.53
CA GLY A 233 -1.61 13.20 -12.76
C GLY A 233 -0.29 12.48 -12.49
N THR A 234 0.53 12.43 -13.51
CA THR A 234 1.92 11.98 -13.41
C THR A 234 2.73 12.91 -12.49
N PRO A 235 3.86 12.46 -11.94
CA PRO A 235 4.73 13.33 -11.12
C PRO A 235 5.07 14.66 -11.79
N SER A 236 5.35 14.67 -13.09
CA SER A 236 5.65 15.90 -13.85
C SER A 236 4.45 16.84 -13.87
N GLU A 237 3.25 16.34 -14.19
CA GLU A 237 2.02 17.15 -14.19
C GLU A 237 1.72 17.74 -12.82
N ILE A 238 1.97 16.99 -11.74
CA ILE A 238 1.79 17.45 -10.36
C ILE A 238 2.78 18.58 -10.02
N VAL A 239 4.04 18.42 -10.38
CA VAL A 239 5.09 19.43 -10.11
C VAL A 239 4.87 20.71 -10.91
N ASP A 240 4.35 20.60 -12.12
CA ASP A 240 4.07 21.74 -13.01
C ASP A 240 2.74 22.45 -12.70
N ASN A 241 1.89 21.84 -11.88
CA ASN A 241 0.58 22.39 -11.52
C ASN A 241 0.72 23.62 -10.60
N ALA A 242 0.31 24.79 -11.10
CA ALA A 242 0.44 26.08 -10.39
C ALA A 242 -0.32 26.10 -9.04
N GLU A 243 -1.48 25.46 -8.96
CA GLU A 243 -2.28 25.41 -7.73
C GLU A 243 -1.64 24.49 -6.69
N VAL A 244 -1.11 23.33 -7.11
CA VAL A 244 -0.36 22.41 -6.25
C VAL A 244 0.91 23.09 -5.71
N ARG A 245 1.64 23.82 -6.54
CA ARG A 245 2.81 24.58 -6.11
C ARG A 245 2.44 25.62 -5.05
N ARG A 246 1.38 26.40 -5.30
CA ARG A 246 0.92 27.43 -4.38
C ARG A 246 0.47 26.88 -3.02
N VAL A 247 -0.24 25.74 -3.01
CA VAL A 247 -0.92 25.21 -1.80
C VAL A 247 -0.03 24.22 -1.02
N TYR A 248 0.87 23.52 -1.72
CA TYR A 248 1.54 22.36 -1.11
C TYR A 248 3.06 22.31 -1.34
N LEU A 249 3.54 22.41 -2.60
CA LEU A 249 4.95 22.19 -2.91
C LEU A 249 5.85 23.39 -2.61
N GLY A 250 5.30 24.62 -2.75
CA GLY A 250 6.08 25.84 -2.79
C GLY A 250 6.65 26.17 -4.19
N GLU A 251 6.90 27.45 -4.46
CA GLU A 251 7.32 27.93 -5.78
C GLU A 251 8.69 27.38 -6.22
N HIS A 252 9.58 27.09 -5.28
CA HIS A 252 10.96 26.65 -5.55
C HIS A 252 11.14 25.12 -5.51
N PHE A 253 10.07 24.35 -5.39
CA PHE A 253 10.14 22.88 -5.39
C PHE A 253 10.72 22.37 -6.71
N ARG A 254 11.71 21.46 -6.62
CA ARG A 254 12.31 20.72 -7.76
C ARG A 254 12.42 19.25 -7.38
N MET A 255 12.19 18.38 -8.36
CA MET A 255 12.40 16.93 -8.26
C MET A 255 13.89 16.62 -8.16
#